data_52d2ce181d0f5a6c3257b1caace234e6
#
_entry.id   52d2ce181d0f5a6c3257b1caace234e6
#
_cell.length_a   1.000
_cell.length_b   1.000
_cell.length_c   1.000
_cell.angle_alpha   90.00
_cell.angle_beta   90.00
_cell.angle_gamma   90.00
#
_symmetry.space_group_name_H-M   'P 1'
#
loop_
_entity.id
_entity.type
_entity.pdbx_description
1 polymer ?
#
loop_
_entity_poly.entity_id
_entity_poly.type
_entity_poly.pdbx_seq_one_letter_code
_entity_poly.pdbx_strand_id
1 'polypeptide(L)'
;MAQKEIPCYLFVGMLESGKTKFIQETMEDPQFDSGDKTLLLICEEGEEEYDSERFAFGGVTVATIEDKAELNREHLQQLAEKSDCGRVIIEYNGMWLVQELYDALPDNWLIYQCLATADGTTIKTYANDNAMRGLLLDKLRGSELLVVNRAEAVNDDESHQLIHKLVRQASRRCDIAYEFKDGSVAYDDIPDPLPFDVNAPVIEIPEEFFGVWYMDCMDEM
;
A
#
# COMPACT_ATOMS: atom_id res chain seq x y z
N MET A 1 -2.36 28.13 -15.70
CA MET A 1 -1.03 27.65 -15.27
C MET A 1 -1.23 26.22 -14.83
N ALA A 2 -0.32 25.29 -15.18
CA ALA A 2 -0.43 23.93 -14.65
C ALA A 2 -0.24 24.01 -13.12
N GLN A 3 -1.11 23.35 -12.38
CA GLN A 3 -1.02 23.26 -10.93
C GLN A 3 0.22 22.43 -10.58
N LYS A 4 1.00 22.84 -9.57
CA LYS A 4 2.20 22.08 -9.13
C LYS A 4 1.75 20.70 -8.67
N GLU A 5 2.41 19.65 -9.15
CA GLU A 5 2.20 18.29 -8.67
C GLU A 5 2.62 18.15 -7.21
N ILE A 6 1.82 17.45 -6.43
CA ILE A 6 2.05 17.18 -5.00
C ILE A 6 2.26 15.68 -4.83
N PRO A 7 3.47 15.22 -4.49
CA PRO A 7 3.74 13.82 -4.22
C PRO A 7 3.03 13.37 -2.95
N CYS A 8 2.38 12.19 -3.05
CA CYS A 8 1.67 11.56 -1.95
C CYS A 8 2.31 10.21 -1.62
N TYR A 9 2.60 10.01 -0.34
CA TYR A 9 3.07 8.75 0.22
C TYR A 9 1.91 8.11 0.97
N LEU A 10 1.43 6.99 0.45
CA LEU A 10 0.24 6.31 0.94
C LEU A 10 0.61 5.12 1.81
N PHE A 11 0.12 5.10 3.02
CA PHE A 11 0.25 4.00 3.96
C PHE A 11 -1.09 3.32 4.16
N VAL A 12 -1.16 2.04 3.79
CA VAL A 12 -2.36 1.20 3.87
C VAL A 12 -2.11 0.01 4.79
N GLY A 13 -3.16 -0.61 5.26
CA GLY A 13 -3.09 -1.77 6.15
C GLY A 13 -4.33 -1.85 7.00
N MET A 14 -4.55 -2.99 7.63
CA MET A 14 -5.67 -3.17 8.53
C MET A 14 -5.49 -2.32 9.80
N LEU A 15 -6.56 -2.18 10.59
CA LEU A 15 -6.46 -1.52 11.90
C LEU A 15 -5.38 -2.20 12.74
N GLU A 16 -4.62 -1.43 13.51
CA GLU A 16 -3.52 -1.89 14.38
C GLU A 16 -2.39 -2.64 13.65
N SER A 17 -2.30 -2.49 12.34
CA SER A 17 -1.21 -3.12 11.57
C SER A 17 0.15 -2.43 11.72
N GLY A 18 0.25 -1.35 12.50
CA GLY A 18 1.47 -0.60 12.75
C GLY A 18 1.75 0.54 11.77
N LYS A 19 0.74 1.03 11.03
CA LYS A 19 0.87 2.20 10.12
C LYS A 19 1.43 3.41 10.83
N THR A 20 0.78 3.82 11.92
CA THR A 20 1.14 5.00 12.73
C THR A 20 2.59 4.94 13.18
N LYS A 21 3.03 3.79 13.74
CA LYS A 21 4.41 3.57 14.15
C LYS A 21 5.38 3.73 12.98
N PHE A 22 5.09 3.07 11.85
CA PHE A 22 5.95 3.13 10.67
C PHE A 22 6.07 4.56 10.11
N ILE A 23 4.96 5.30 10.05
CA ILE A 23 4.96 6.71 9.62
C ILE A 23 5.73 7.56 10.63
N GLN A 24 5.53 7.36 11.93
CA GLN A 24 6.25 8.08 12.98
C GLN A 24 7.77 7.91 12.82
N GLU A 25 8.25 6.67 12.69
CA GLU A 25 9.68 6.37 12.49
C GLU A 25 10.22 6.98 11.18
N THR A 26 9.42 6.97 10.12
CA THR A 26 9.76 7.64 8.86
C THR A 26 9.89 9.16 9.03
N MET A 27 9.00 9.77 9.79
CA MET A 27 9.04 11.21 10.08
C MET A 27 10.16 11.62 11.03
N GLU A 28 10.70 10.68 11.80
CA GLU A 28 11.86 10.87 12.68
C GLU A 28 13.19 10.73 11.93
N ASP A 29 13.21 10.19 10.72
CA ASP A 29 14.42 10.06 9.91
C ASP A 29 14.72 11.37 9.18
N PRO A 30 15.88 12.03 9.47
CA PRO A 30 16.29 13.23 8.77
C PRO A 30 16.46 13.06 7.25
N GLN A 31 16.68 11.84 6.76
CA GLN A 31 16.81 11.57 5.34
C GLN A 31 15.48 11.72 4.60
N PHE A 32 14.36 11.65 5.32
CA PHE A 32 13.02 11.85 4.75
C PHE A 32 12.66 13.34 4.61
N ASP A 33 13.46 14.26 5.10
CA ASP A 33 13.25 15.71 4.92
C ASP A 33 13.46 16.10 3.44
N SER A 34 12.39 16.52 2.79
CA SER A 34 12.43 17.04 1.41
C SER A 34 12.60 18.56 1.35
N GLY A 35 12.55 19.25 2.48
CA GLY A 35 12.47 20.71 2.57
C GLY A 35 11.08 21.29 2.21
N ASP A 36 10.12 20.46 1.82
CA ASP A 36 8.74 20.89 1.56
C ASP A 36 7.88 20.83 2.82
N LYS A 37 6.89 21.73 2.93
CA LYS A 37 5.85 21.60 3.93
C LYS A 37 5.05 20.32 3.70
N THR A 38 4.80 19.57 4.75
CA THR A 38 4.14 18.26 4.70
C THR A 38 2.75 18.33 5.32
N LEU A 39 1.76 17.82 4.61
CA LEU A 39 0.44 17.50 5.17
C LEU A 39 0.44 16.02 5.59
N LEU A 40 0.30 15.74 6.88
CA LEU A 40 0.04 14.40 7.39
C LEU A 40 -1.48 14.25 7.53
N LEU A 41 -2.07 13.46 6.64
CA LEU A 41 -3.50 13.20 6.59
C LEU A 41 -3.80 11.85 7.24
N ILE A 42 -4.57 11.85 8.32
CA ILE A 42 -4.94 10.68 9.11
C ILE A 42 -6.41 10.35 8.82
N CYS A 43 -6.66 9.18 8.23
CA CYS A 43 -8.00 8.69 7.93
C CYS A 43 -8.45 7.56 8.88
N GLU A 44 -7.75 7.36 9.97
CA GLU A 44 -8.05 6.30 10.93
C GLU A 44 -7.87 6.80 12.36
N GLU A 45 -8.86 6.55 13.22
CA GLU A 45 -8.69 6.70 14.66
C GLU A 45 -8.01 5.45 15.21
N GLY A 46 -6.74 5.57 15.57
CA GLY A 46 -5.96 4.52 16.23
C GLY A 46 -5.77 4.82 17.72
N GLU A 47 -5.28 3.83 18.48
CA GLU A 47 -4.88 4.03 19.86
C GLU A 47 -3.56 4.81 19.99
N GLU A 48 -2.72 4.79 18.94
CA GLU A 48 -1.42 5.47 18.91
C GLU A 48 -1.57 6.87 18.32
N GLU A 49 -1.01 7.87 19.03
CA GLU A 49 -0.95 9.26 18.59
C GLU A 49 0.43 9.58 18.04
N TYR A 50 0.49 10.53 17.10
CA TYR A 50 1.76 11.04 16.59
C TYR A 50 2.43 11.98 17.58
N ASP A 51 3.71 11.76 17.84
CA ASP A 51 4.56 12.65 18.61
C ASP A 51 5.32 13.61 17.67
N SER A 52 4.71 14.76 17.40
CA SER A 52 5.26 15.76 16.49
C SER A 52 6.56 16.41 17.01
N GLU A 53 6.86 16.32 18.30
CA GLU A 53 8.12 16.86 18.86
C GLU A 53 9.34 16.02 18.44
N ARG A 54 9.10 14.75 18.04
CA ARG A 54 10.15 13.84 17.58
C ARG A 54 10.39 13.90 16.07
N PHE A 55 9.57 14.61 15.31
CA PHE A 55 9.78 14.73 13.86
C PHE A 55 11.12 15.40 13.57
N ALA A 56 11.90 14.83 12.64
CA ALA A 56 13.23 15.32 12.28
C ALA A 56 13.20 16.66 11.53
N PHE A 57 12.03 17.08 11.03
CA PHE A 57 11.85 18.31 10.25
C PHE A 57 10.55 19.02 10.64
N GLY A 58 10.54 20.33 10.41
CA GLY A 58 9.40 21.19 10.69
C GLY A 58 8.46 21.35 9.50
N GLY A 59 7.42 22.18 9.69
CA GLY A 59 6.46 22.48 8.62
C GLY A 59 5.44 21.35 8.36
N VAL A 60 5.21 20.47 9.34
CA VAL A 60 4.22 19.42 9.28
C VAL A 60 2.87 19.96 9.80
N THR A 61 1.84 19.81 8.99
CA THR A 61 0.44 20.06 9.38
C THR A 61 -0.29 18.73 9.47
N VAL A 62 -0.87 18.43 10.61
CA VAL A 62 -1.68 17.23 10.81
C VAL A 62 -3.15 17.57 10.57
N ALA A 63 -3.82 16.74 9.77
CA ALA A 63 -5.27 16.82 9.55
C ALA A 63 -5.89 15.42 9.65
N THR A 64 -7.07 15.33 10.27
CA THR A 64 -7.78 14.07 10.44
C THR A 64 -9.08 14.08 9.64
N ILE A 65 -9.41 12.97 9.00
CA ILE A 65 -10.68 12.70 8.34
C ILE A 65 -11.32 11.51 9.07
N GLU A 66 -12.27 11.77 9.94
CA GLU A 66 -12.98 10.76 10.73
C GLU A 66 -14.19 10.20 9.97
N ASP A 67 -14.93 11.08 9.28
CA ASP A 67 -16.07 10.68 8.48
C ASP A 67 -15.65 10.47 7.02
N LYS A 68 -15.93 9.28 6.49
CA LYS A 68 -15.71 8.95 5.09
C LYS A 68 -16.36 9.94 4.10
N ALA A 69 -17.46 10.59 4.48
CA ALA A 69 -18.08 11.60 3.66
C ALA A 69 -17.21 12.86 3.44
N GLU A 70 -16.26 13.10 4.35
CA GLU A 70 -15.29 14.17 4.24
C GLU A 70 -14.13 13.82 3.29
N LEU A 71 -13.93 12.53 2.96
CA LEU A 71 -12.96 12.08 1.97
C LEU A 71 -13.48 12.42 0.56
N ASN A 72 -13.28 13.65 0.16
CA ASN A 72 -13.67 14.14 -1.15
C ASN A 72 -12.68 15.18 -1.68
N ARG A 73 -12.68 15.37 -2.99
CA ARG A 73 -11.72 16.22 -3.71
C ARG A 73 -11.67 17.66 -3.20
N GLU A 74 -12.83 18.23 -2.95
CA GLU A 74 -12.93 19.63 -2.51
C GLU A 74 -12.29 19.82 -1.13
N HIS A 75 -12.61 18.94 -0.19
CA HIS A 75 -12.03 18.98 1.16
C HIS A 75 -10.51 18.75 1.14
N LEU A 76 -10.02 17.78 0.36
CA LEU A 76 -8.58 17.53 0.23
C LEU A 76 -7.84 18.74 -0.37
N GLN A 77 -8.43 19.41 -1.36
CA GLN A 77 -7.86 20.65 -1.91
C GLN A 77 -7.80 21.77 -0.86
N GLN A 78 -8.86 21.95 -0.07
CA GLN A 78 -8.88 22.95 1.01
C GLN A 78 -7.83 22.68 2.08
N LEU A 79 -7.59 21.40 2.43
CA LEU A 79 -6.53 21.02 3.37
C LEU A 79 -5.14 21.33 2.80
N ALA A 80 -4.90 21.04 1.52
CA ALA A 80 -3.63 21.35 0.86
C ALA A 80 -3.37 22.86 0.79
N GLU A 81 -4.38 23.66 0.42
CA GLU A 81 -4.27 25.10 0.38
C GLU A 81 -4.01 25.71 1.75
N LYS A 82 -4.71 25.23 2.78
CA LYS A 82 -4.56 25.70 4.16
C LYS A 82 -3.17 25.38 4.74
N SER A 83 -2.63 24.22 4.42
CA SER A 83 -1.29 23.81 4.88
C SER A 83 -0.16 24.36 4.00
N ASP A 84 -0.47 24.85 2.79
CA ASP A 84 0.52 25.25 1.78
C ASP A 84 1.55 24.13 1.55
N CYS A 85 1.05 22.88 1.50
CA CYS A 85 1.92 21.70 1.46
C CYS A 85 2.51 21.45 0.07
N GLY A 86 3.75 20.99 0.05
CA GLY A 86 4.44 20.51 -1.15
C GLY A 86 4.52 18.98 -1.20
N ARG A 87 4.08 18.28 -0.12
CA ARG A 87 4.10 16.83 0.04
C ARG A 87 2.95 16.39 0.95
N VAL A 88 2.38 15.23 0.67
CA VAL A 88 1.32 14.63 1.52
C VAL A 88 1.75 13.24 1.97
N ILE A 89 1.51 12.92 3.23
CA ILE A 89 1.61 11.58 3.79
C ILE A 89 0.19 11.19 4.21
N ILE A 90 -0.28 10.03 3.78
CA ILE A 90 -1.64 9.58 4.03
C ILE A 90 -1.60 8.28 4.84
N GLU A 91 -2.07 8.33 6.09
CA GLU A 91 -2.44 7.15 6.83
C GLU A 91 -3.88 6.78 6.50
N TYR A 92 -4.05 5.76 5.67
CA TYR A 92 -5.37 5.42 5.16
C TYR A 92 -6.11 4.42 6.06
N ASN A 93 -7.42 4.58 6.13
CA ASN A 93 -8.29 3.74 6.95
C ASN A 93 -8.31 2.29 6.48
N GLY A 94 -8.12 1.35 7.41
CA GLY A 94 -8.04 -0.08 7.13
C GLY A 94 -9.32 -0.69 6.56
N MET A 95 -10.48 -0.09 6.86
CA MET A 95 -11.80 -0.60 6.45
C MET A 95 -12.34 0.04 5.16
N TRP A 96 -11.75 1.15 4.69
CA TRP A 96 -12.19 1.83 3.47
C TRP A 96 -11.47 1.24 2.26
N LEU A 97 -12.14 1.14 1.11
CA LEU A 97 -11.52 0.66 -0.13
C LEU A 97 -10.54 1.70 -0.68
N VAL A 98 -9.38 1.25 -1.16
CA VAL A 98 -8.35 2.15 -1.70
C VAL A 98 -8.83 2.91 -2.92
N GLN A 99 -9.74 2.33 -3.71
CA GLN A 99 -10.35 3.00 -4.86
C GLN A 99 -11.09 4.28 -4.44
N GLU A 100 -11.72 4.31 -3.27
CA GLU A 100 -12.44 5.49 -2.77
C GLU A 100 -11.49 6.67 -2.51
N LEU A 101 -10.25 6.38 -2.06
CA LEU A 101 -9.21 7.40 -1.98
C LEU A 101 -8.82 7.92 -3.37
N TYR A 102 -8.55 7.02 -4.32
CA TYR A 102 -8.16 7.44 -5.68
C TYR A 102 -9.22 8.32 -6.34
N ASP A 103 -10.50 8.01 -6.13
CA ASP A 103 -11.62 8.80 -6.67
C ASP A 103 -11.73 10.19 -6.02
N ALA A 104 -11.27 10.31 -4.77
CA ALA A 104 -11.30 11.55 -4.00
C ALA A 104 -10.06 12.44 -4.21
N LEU A 105 -8.95 11.89 -4.72
CA LEU A 105 -7.71 12.67 -4.88
C LEU A 105 -7.89 13.88 -5.80
N PRO A 106 -7.33 15.05 -5.45
CA PRO A 106 -7.16 16.16 -6.38
C PRO A 106 -6.30 15.76 -7.59
N ASP A 107 -6.57 16.35 -8.75
CA ASP A 107 -5.89 15.98 -10.01
C ASP A 107 -4.36 16.20 -10.01
N ASN A 108 -3.89 17.08 -9.13
CA ASN A 108 -2.45 17.35 -8.96
C ASN A 108 -1.78 16.56 -7.82
N TRP A 109 -2.52 15.69 -7.13
CA TRP A 109 -1.94 14.79 -6.13
C TRP A 109 -1.58 13.48 -6.81
N LEU A 110 -0.31 13.10 -6.72
CA LEU A 110 0.19 11.86 -7.34
C LEU A 110 0.70 10.90 -6.27
N ILE A 111 0.21 9.68 -6.28
CA ILE A 111 0.74 8.64 -5.41
C ILE A 111 2.13 8.26 -5.93
N TYR A 112 3.16 8.65 -5.20
CA TYR A 112 4.56 8.33 -5.50
C TYR A 112 4.97 6.98 -4.95
N GLN A 113 4.48 6.64 -3.76
CA GLN A 113 4.69 5.36 -3.11
C GLN A 113 3.44 4.91 -2.37
N CYS A 114 3.18 3.61 -2.41
CA CYS A 114 2.16 2.97 -1.59
C CYS A 114 2.81 1.83 -0.80
N LEU A 115 2.76 1.93 0.52
CA LEU A 115 3.33 0.97 1.46
C LEU A 115 2.20 0.33 2.27
N ALA A 116 2.23 -0.99 2.38
CA ALA A 116 1.29 -1.74 3.20
C ALA A 116 1.95 -2.19 4.49
N THR A 117 1.19 -2.20 5.58
CA THR A 117 1.60 -2.83 6.84
C THR A 117 0.63 -3.95 7.21
N ALA A 118 1.17 -5.00 7.82
CA ALA A 118 0.38 -6.09 8.39
C ALA A 118 0.96 -6.53 9.73
N ASP A 119 0.09 -6.97 10.62
CA ASP A 119 0.49 -7.55 11.89
C ASP A 119 0.65 -9.08 11.74
N GLY A 120 1.84 -9.59 12.03
CA GLY A 120 2.16 -11.02 11.98
C GLY A 120 1.24 -11.86 12.88
N THR A 121 0.69 -11.29 13.96
CA THR A 121 -0.22 -12.02 14.85
C THR A 121 -1.62 -12.21 14.26
N THR A 122 -2.05 -11.34 13.36
CA THR A 122 -3.43 -11.32 12.83
C THR A 122 -3.53 -11.66 11.34
N ILE A 123 -2.44 -11.51 10.57
CA ILE A 123 -2.47 -11.66 9.10
C ILE A 123 -3.02 -13.02 8.65
N LYS A 124 -2.68 -14.12 9.35
CA LYS A 124 -3.20 -15.47 9.03
C LYS A 124 -4.70 -15.57 9.26
N THR A 125 -5.20 -14.93 10.31
CA THR A 125 -6.64 -14.88 10.60
C THR A 125 -7.38 -14.12 9.50
N TYR A 126 -6.88 -12.96 9.11
CA TYR A 126 -7.46 -12.15 8.04
C TYR A 126 -7.39 -12.84 6.67
N ALA A 127 -6.29 -13.53 6.39
CA ALA A 127 -6.14 -14.31 5.14
C ALA A 127 -7.15 -15.45 5.01
N ASN A 128 -7.64 -16.00 6.13
CA ASN A 128 -8.59 -17.11 6.17
C ASN A 128 -10.07 -16.64 6.30
N ASP A 129 -10.33 -15.40 6.67
CA ASP A 129 -11.66 -14.81 6.69
C ASP A 129 -11.99 -14.18 5.34
N ASN A 130 -13.10 -14.56 4.71
CA ASN A 130 -13.42 -14.12 3.36
C ASN A 130 -13.60 -12.60 3.22
N ALA A 131 -14.20 -11.95 4.21
CA ALA A 131 -14.44 -10.50 4.18
C ALA A 131 -13.14 -9.73 4.43
N MET A 132 -12.40 -10.11 5.46
CA MET A 132 -11.13 -9.47 5.82
C MET A 132 -10.07 -9.70 4.76
N ARG A 133 -10.04 -10.89 4.15
CA ARG A 133 -9.15 -11.19 3.03
C ARG A 133 -9.39 -10.27 1.84
N GLY A 134 -10.66 -9.97 1.53
CA GLY A 134 -11.01 -9.03 0.46
C GLY A 134 -10.41 -7.65 0.70
N LEU A 135 -10.53 -7.13 1.92
CA LEU A 135 -9.94 -5.84 2.33
C LEU A 135 -8.41 -5.89 2.33
N LEU A 136 -7.81 -6.98 2.81
CA LEU A 136 -6.36 -7.15 2.81
C LEU A 136 -5.79 -7.16 1.37
N LEU A 137 -6.42 -7.87 0.45
CA LEU A 137 -6.04 -7.89 -0.97
C LEU A 137 -6.23 -6.51 -1.63
N ASP A 138 -7.26 -5.75 -1.24
CA ASP A 138 -7.46 -4.38 -1.71
C ASP A 138 -6.27 -3.48 -1.33
N LYS A 139 -5.80 -3.57 -0.07
CA LYS A 139 -4.61 -2.82 0.39
C LYS A 139 -3.34 -3.20 -0.37
N LEU A 140 -3.15 -4.49 -0.62
CA LEU A 140 -1.93 -5.00 -1.28
C LEU A 140 -1.87 -4.70 -2.78
N ARG A 141 -3.02 -4.48 -3.46
CA ARG A 141 -3.08 -4.37 -4.92
C ARG A 141 -2.22 -3.26 -5.51
N GLY A 142 -2.13 -2.12 -4.84
CA GLY A 142 -1.34 -0.97 -5.25
C GLY A 142 -0.03 -0.79 -4.49
N SER A 143 0.28 -1.67 -3.54
CA SER A 143 1.46 -1.53 -2.69
C SER A 143 2.72 -2.02 -3.38
N GLU A 144 3.82 -1.31 -3.14
CA GLU A 144 5.17 -1.64 -3.61
C GLU A 144 5.93 -2.47 -2.57
N LEU A 145 5.59 -2.31 -1.30
CA LEU A 145 6.18 -3.03 -0.17
C LEU A 145 5.09 -3.37 0.84
N LEU A 146 5.09 -4.61 1.32
CA LEU A 146 4.39 -5.04 2.52
C LEU A 146 5.39 -5.20 3.66
N VAL A 147 5.22 -4.47 4.75
CA VAL A 147 5.96 -4.68 5.99
C VAL A 147 5.09 -5.49 6.95
N VAL A 148 5.53 -6.70 7.26
CA VAL A 148 4.91 -7.57 8.26
C VAL A 148 5.63 -7.33 9.58
N ASN A 149 5.04 -6.57 10.48
CA ASN A 149 5.59 -6.35 11.81
C ASN A 149 5.25 -7.51 12.76
N ARG A 150 5.89 -7.55 13.92
CA ARG A 150 5.74 -8.68 14.86
C ARG A 150 5.97 -10.03 14.16
N ALA A 151 7.00 -10.08 13.31
CA ALA A 151 7.30 -11.20 12.41
C ALA A 151 7.59 -12.51 13.14
N GLU A 152 7.92 -12.47 14.44
CA GLU A 152 8.07 -13.69 15.27
C GLU A 152 6.83 -14.57 15.25
N ALA A 153 5.64 -13.99 15.07
CA ALA A 153 4.38 -14.74 15.03
C ALA A 153 4.19 -15.54 13.74
N VAL A 154 4.96 -15.24 12.71
CA VAL A 154 4.89 -15.87 11.38
C VAL A 154 6.25 -16.34 10.87
N ASN A 155 7.23 -16.51 11.76
CA ASN A 155 8.60 -16.90 11.41
C ASN A 155 8.72 -18.42 11.19
N ASP A 156 7.90 -18.94 10.28
CA ASP A 156 7.93 -20.33 9.83
C ASP A 156 7.63 -20.40 8.32
N ASP A 157 8.12 -21.46 7.67
CA ASP A 157 8.02 -21.62 6.21
C ASP A 157 6.56 -21.64 5.71
N GLU A 158 5.62 -22.20 6.48
CA GLU A 158 4.20 -22.28 6.09
C GLU A 158 3.58 -20.89 6.08
N SER A 159 3.88 -20.09 7.10
CA SER A 159 3.42 -18.71 7.23
C SER A 159 4.01 -17.83 6.12
N HIS A 160 5.31 -17.94 5.84
CA HIS A 160 5.95 -17.21 4.75
C HIS A 160 5.32 -17.57 3.40
N GLN A 161 5.11 -18.86 3.11
CA GLN A 161 4.44 -19.29 1.88
C GLN A 161 2.99 -18.78 1.77
N LEU A 162 2.25 -18.74 2.88
CA LEU A 162 0.89 -18.18 2.91
C LEU A 162 0.90 -16.70 2.57
N ILE A 163 1.77 -15.93 3.23
CA ILE A 163 1.90 -14.48 3.03
C ILE A 163 2.37 -14.19 1.60
N HIS A 164 3.40 -14.89 1.12
CA HIS A 164 3.86 -14.77 -0.26
C HIS A 164 2.73 -14.99 -1.26
N LYS A 165 1.99 -16.10 -1.16
CA LYS A 165 0.86 -16.39 -2.03
C LYS A 165 -0.24 -15.34 -1.97
N LEU A 166 -0.53 -14.81 -0.77
CA LEU A 166 -1.51 -13.77 -0.58
C LEU A 166 -1.11 -12.48 -1.32
N VAL A 167 0.15 -12.05 -1.14
CA VAL A 167 0.68 -10.87 -1.81
C VAL A 167 0.68 -11.05 -3.32
N ARG A 168 1.13 -12.20 -3.82
CA ARG A 168 1.17 -12.49 -5.27
C ARG A 168 -0.20 -12.57 -5.93
N GLN A 169 -1.27 -12.81 -5.18
CA GLN A 169 -2.66 -12.71 -5.68
C GLN A 169 -3.07 -11.25 -5.94
N ALA A 170 -2.54 -10.31 -5.17
CA ALA A 170 -2.86 -8.89 -5.29
C ALA A 170 -1.88 -8.15 -6.20
N SER A 171 -0.57 -8.39 -6.03
CA SER A 171 0.51 -7.68 -6.70
C SER A 171 1.71 -8.59 -6.94
N ARG A 172 2.22 -8.59 -8.17
CA ARG A 172 3.49 -9.27 -8.52
C ARG A 172 4.73 -8.43 -8.23
N ARG A 173 4.55 -7.13 -7.93
CA ARG A 173 5.65 -6.17 -7.75
C ARG A 173 5.84 -5.75 -6.30
N CYS A 174 4.95 -6.21 -5.42
CA CYS A 174 5.02 -5.87 -4.00
C CYS A 174 6.10 -6.73 -3.33
N ASP A 175 7.15 -6.09 -2.85
CA ASP A 175 8.15 -6.74 -2.01
C ASP A 175 7.57 -7.03 -0.62
N ILE A 176 8.15 -8.01 0.09
CA ILE A 176 7.70 -8.39 1.43
C ILE A 176 8.90 -8.28 2.37
N ALA A 177 8.73 -7.53 3.44
CA ALA A 177 9.69 -7.39 4.52
C ALA A 177 9.06 -7.85 5.84
N TYR A 178 9.84 -8.55 6.64
CA TYR A 178 9.48 -9.05 7.96
C TYR A 178 10.25 -8.28 9.01
N GLU A 179 9.57 -7.46 9.81
CA GLU A 179 10.16 -6.67 10.89
C GLU A 179 10.01 -7.43 12.22
N PHE A 180 11.13 -7.71 12.85
CA PHE A 180 11.20 -8.41 14.14
C PHE A 180 11.29 -7.42 15.31
N LYS A 181 10.95 -7.90 16.50
CA LYS A 181 10.93 -7.10 17.73
C LYS A 181 12.28 -6.48 18.10
N ASP A 182 13.38 -7.10 17.68
CA ASP A 182 14.74 -6.59 17.90
C ASP A 182 15.15 -5.52 16.89
N GLY A 183 14.25 -5.13 15.97
CA GLY A 183 14.50 -4.16 14.91
C GLY A 183 15.20 -4.76 13.68
N SER A 184 15.48 -6.06 13.66
CA SER A 184 15.99 -6.71 12.45
C SER A 184 14.90 -6.84 11.40
N VAL A 185 15.31 -6.78 10.12
CA VAL A 185 14.42 -6.94 8.97
C VAL A 185 14.93 -8.04 8.08
N ALA A 186 14.06 -8.97 7.71
CA ALA A 186 14.31 -9.98 6.69
C ALA A 186 13.40 -9.72 5.48
N TYR A 187 13.90 -10.05 4.29
CA TYR A 187 13.09 -9.95 3.07
C TYR A 187 12.65 -11.33 2.62
N ASP A 188 11.48 -11.40 2.01
CA ASP A 188 10.98 -12.63 1.40
C ASP A 188 11.89 -13.04 0.22
N ASP A 189 12.32 -14.29 0.23
CA ASP A 189 13.18 -14.88 -0.80
C ASP A 189 12.51 -16.02 -1.57
N ILE A 190 11.20 -16.21 -1.36
CA ILE A 190 10.41 -17.22 -2.06
C ILE A 190 10.32 -16.82 -3.54
N PRO A 191 10.77 -17.69 -4.46
CA PRO A 191 10.68 -17.36 -5.88
C PRO A 191 9.25 -17.30 -6.35
N ASP A 192 8.95 -16.28 -7.14
CA ASP A 192 7.66 -16.18 -7.81
C ASP A 192 7.40 -17.38 -8.72
N PRO A 193 6.17 -17.90 -8.75
CA PRO A 193 5.83 -18.95 -9.69
C PRO A 193 6.03 -18.45 -11.11
N LEU A 194 6.59 -19.29 -11.95
CA LEU A 194 6.68 -18.99 -13.37
C LEU A 194 5.28 -18.65 -13.92
N PRO A 195 5.19 -17.70 -14.87
CA PRO A 195 3.90 -17.29 -15.44
C PRO A 195 3.17 -18.43 -16.18
N PHE A 196 3.87 -19.52 -16.45
CA PHE A 196 3.35 -20.74 -17.05
C PHE A 196 4.07 -21.95 -16.45
N ASP A 197 3.34 -23.05 -16.32
CA ASP A 197 3.91 -24.31 -15.88
C ASP A 197 4.73 -24.94 -17.03
N VAL A 198 6.05 -24.96 -16.87
CA VAL A 198 6.96 -25.57 -17.86
C VAL A 198 6.80 -27.08 -17.99
N ASN A 199 6.16 -27.72 -17.02
CA ASN A 199 5.85 -29.15 -17.02
C ASN A 199 4.41 -29.45 -17.45
N ALA A 200 3.62 -28.42 -17.75
CA ALA A 200 2.26 -28.63 -18.25
C ALA A 200 2.32 -29.43 -19.57
N PRO A 201 1.39 -30.38 -19.77
CA PRO A 201 1.34 -31.10 -21.02
C PRO A 201 1.11 -30.14 -22.19
N VAL A 202 1.83 -30.34 -23.26
CA VAL A 202 1.64 -29.56 -24.48
C VAL A 202 0.21 -29.82 -24.97
N ILE A 203 -0.58 -28.75 -25.00
CA ILE A 203 -1.92 -28.80 -25.58
C ILE A 203 -1.76 -28.55 -27.09
N GLU A 204 -2.04 -29.56 -27.92
CA GLU A 204 -2.15 -29.35 -29.36
C GLU A 204 -3.37 -28.48 -29.64
N ILE A 205 -3.13 -27.26 -30.11
CA ILE A 205 -4.19 -26.35 -30.52
C ILE A 205 -4.64 -26.84 -31.91
N PRO A 206 -5.91 -27.22 -32.11
CA PRO A 206 -6.40 -27.61 -33.43
C PRO A 206 -6.11 -26.55 -34.50
N GLU A 207 -5.71 -26.98 -35.70
CA GLU A 207 -5.33 -26.07 -36.80
C GLU A 207 -6.42 -25.03 -37.13
N GLU A 208 -7.67 -25.35 -36.90
CA GLU A 208 -8.82 -24.47 -37.07
C GLU A 208 -8.78 -23.20 -36.19
N PHE A 209 -8.02 -23.21 -35.09
CA PHE A 209 -7.85 -22.03 -34.23
C PHE A 209 -6.69 -21.13 -34.65
N PHE A 210 -5.75 -21.60 -35.46
CA PHE A 210 -4.63 -20.76 -35.93
C PHE A 210 -5.08 -19.63 -36.87
N GLY A 211 -6.18 -19.83 -37.62
CA GLY A 211 -6.72 -18.83 -38.53
C GLY A 211 -7.37 -17.62 -37.87
N VAL A 212 -7.94 -17.80 -36.69
CA VAL A 212 -8.67 -16.74 -35.97
C VAL A 212 -7.68 -15.76 -35.31
N TRP A 213 -6.60 -16.27 -34.75
CA TRP A 213 -5.58 -15.43 -34.10
C TRP A 213 -4.78 -14.57 -35.08
N TYR A 214 -4.56 -15.02 -36.29
CA TYR A 214 -3.75 -14.30 -37.29
C TYR A 214 -4.54 -13.17 -37.97
N MET A 215 -5.85 -13.26 -37.99
CA MET A 215 -6.71 -12.21 -38.59
C MET A 215 -6.94 -11.04 -37.67
N ASP A 216 -7.12 -11.29 -36.34
CA ASP A 216 -7.29 -10.20 -35.36
C ASP A 216 -6.05 -9.34 -35.16
N CYS A 217 -4.84 -9.88 -35.34
CA CYS A 217 -3.59 -9.13 -35.23
C CYS A 217 -3.25 -8.29 -36.49
N MET A 218 -3.90 -8.54 -37.61
CA MET A 218 -3.63 -7.80 -38.87
C MET A 218 -4.59 -6.63 -39.11
N ASP A 219 -5.74 -6.60 -38.44
CA ASP A 219 -6.71 -5.51 -38.57
C ASP A 219 -6.40 -4.30 -37.64
N GLU A 220 -5.37 -4.41 -36.75
CA GLU A 220 -4.93 -3.32 -35.87
C GLU A 220 -3.59 -2.65 -36.32
N MET A 221 -3.08 -2.95 -37.50
CA MET A 221 -1.95 -2.26 -38.09
C MET A 221 -2.40 -1.42 -39.32
#